data_5dc731243eb533c4e84f24f5bd378b93
#
_entry.id   5dc731243eb533c4e84f24f5bd378b93
#
_cell.length_a   1.000
_cell.length_b   1.000
_cell.length_c   1.000
_cell.angle_alpha   90.00
_cell.angle_beta   90.00
_cell.angle_gamma   90.00
#
_symmetry.space_group_name_H-M   'P 1'
#
loop_
_entity.id
_entity.type
_entity.pdbx_description
1 polymer ?
#
loop_
_entity_poly.entity_id
_entity_poly.type
_entity_poly.pdbx_seq_one_letter_code
_entity_poly.pdbx_strand_id
1 'polypeptide(L)'
;MHRLASPTGDILPASEGTLIYFASYLARTVHHGTIKMYLAAVCNLHIISGYKDPLRGRLLLKKILRGILRYQGSPRIRRQPVTPGVLLAIRPILSSWLGPKDFSMVWAAFTLAFFAFLRCSEFTYPGVHSFSSKFNLTKECVTFCPSLACPQRLLVTLMSSKTDSFRAGQSLIVARRPSLLCPVSAMQQYFLLAKPRSGPLFYFQSGGYLTRSSVTHLLHASCMRALRVTAFA
;
A
#
# COMPACT_ATOMS: atom_id res chain seq x y z
N MET A 1 0.50 31.38 -12.75
CA MET A 1 1.33 31.24 -11.54
C MET A 1 1.36 32.60 -10.82
N HIS A 2 0.50 32.82 -9.84
CA HIS A 2 0.59 34.02 -9.00
C HIS A 2 1.69 33.78 -7.97
N ARG A 3 2.74 34.59 -8.04
CA ARG A 3 3.80 34.62 -7.02
C ARG A 3 3.19 35.06 -5.69
N LEU A 4 3.27 34.20 -4.68
CA LEU A 4 3.01 34.54 -3.29
C LEU A 4 4.21 35.34 -2.75
N ALA A 5 4.33 36.60 -3.18
CA ALA A 5 5.35 37.48 -2.64
C ALA A 5 4.88 38.00 -1.28
N SER A 6 5.73 37.88 -0.25
CA SER A 6 5.61 38.73 0.92
C SER A 6 5.94 40.18 0.50
N PRO A 7 5.46 41.19 1.21
CA PRO A 7 5.71 42.61 0.86
C PRO A 7 7.20 42.98 0.77
N THR A 8 8.11 42.14 1.26
CA THR A 8 9.55 42.33 1.32
C THR A 8 10.34 41.51 0.28
N GLY A 9 9.66 40.75 -0.61
CA GLY A 9 10.34 39.91 -1.61
C GLY A 9 10.92 38.58 -1.09
N ASP A 10 11.13 38.46 0.20
CA ASP A 10 11.67 37.23 0.81
C ASP A 10 10.57 36.24 1.16
N ILE A 11 10.72 34.99 0.66
CA ILE A 11 9.80 33.90 0.92
C ILE A 11 10.00 33.31 2.32
N LEU A 12 11.22 33.45 2.86
CA LEU A 12 11.64 32.95 4.18
C LEU A 12 12.19 34.10 5.05
N PRO A 13 11.87 34.08 6.36
CA PRO A 13 10.95 33.20 7.06
C PRO A 13 9.47 33.54 6.81
N ALA A 14 8.61 32.49 6.65
CA ALA A 14 7.20 32.70 6.40
C ALA A 14 6.48 33.29 7.63
N SER A 15 5.71 34.35 7.41
CA SER A 15 4.85 34.95 8.43
C SER A 15 3.63 34.06 8.73
N GLU A 16 2.95 34.27 9.87
CA GLU A 16 1.69 33.57 10.16
C GLU A 16 0.62 33.86 9.09
N GLY A 17 0.55 35.09 8.59
CA GLY A 17 -0.35 35.49 7.51
C GLY A 17 -0.08 34.69 6.22
N THR A 18 1.19 34.54 5.83
CA THR A 18 1.60 33.74 4.66
C THR A 18 1.16 32.27 4.83
N LEU A 19 1.36 31.69 6.00
CA LEU A 19 0.94 30.31 6.31
C LEU A 19 -0.57 30.13 6.27
N ILE A 20 -1.32 31.11 6.78
CA ILE A 20 -2.79 31.11 6.75
C ILE A 20 -3.28 31.19 5.29
N TYR A 21 -2.71 32.10 4.50
CA TYR A 21 -3.05 32.22 3.09
C TYR A 21 -2.76 30.93 2.33
N PHE A 22 -1.59 30.35 2.54
CA PHE A 22 -1.18 29.09 1.93
C PHE A 22 -2.13 27.95 2.32
N ALA A 23 -2.48 27.79 3.61
CA ALA A 23 -3.40 26.78 4.07
C ALA A 23 -4.81 26.96 3.48
N SER A 24 -5.29 28.22 3.40
CA SER A 24 -6.60 28.55 2.84
C SER A 24 -6.65 28.32 1.32
N TYR A 25 -5.57 28.62 0.61
CA TYR A 25 -5.44 28.32 -0.81
C TYR A 25 -5.50 26.81 -1.07
N LEU A 26 -4.71 26.04 -0.34
CA LEU A 26 -4.71 24.57 -0.46
C LEU A 26 -6.05 23.94 -0.09
N ALA A 27 -6.82 24.54 0.82
CA ALA A 27 -8.12 24.03 1.23
C ALA A 27 -9.16 23.95 0.09
N ARG A 28 -8.92 24.63 -1.04
CA ARG A 28 -9.76 24.58 -2.24
C ARG A 28 -9.61 23.26 -3.00
N THR A 29 -8.45 22.62 -2.90
CA THR A 29 -8.11 21.47 -3.77
C THR A 29 -7.71 20.22 -3.00
N VAL A 30 -7.23 20.36 -1.75
CA VAL A 30 -6.76 19.22 -0.97
C VAL A 30 -7.39 19.17 0.42
N HIS A 31 -7.47 17.96 0.97
CA HIS A 31 -8.08 17.72 2.28
C HIS A 31 -7.18 18.22 3.43
N HIS A 32 -7.80 18.61 4.56
CA HIS A 32 -7.13 19.10 5.77
C HIS A 32 -5.91 18.28 6.20
N GLY A 33 -5.96 16.94 6.12
CA GLY A 33 -4.81 16.08 6.44
C GLY A 33 -3.61 16.34 5.54
N THR A 34 -3.84 16.56 4.25
CA THR A 34 -2.80 16.89 3.26
C THR A 34 -2.24 18.30 3.50
N ILE A 35 -3.09 19.27 3.85
CA ILE A 35 -2.64 20.62 4.21
C ILE A 35 -1.61 20.58 5.35
N LYS A 36 -1.89 19.75 6.39
CA LYS A 36 -0.92 19.56 7.50
C LYS A 36 0.41 18.98 7.05
N MET A 37 0.41 18.07 6.06
CA MET A 37 1.65 17.54 5.48
C MET A 37 2.44 18.62 4.73
N TYR A 38 1.77 19.48 3.95
CA TYR A 38 2.43 20.61 3.28
C TYR A 38 3.00 21.61 4.28
N LEU A 39 2.26 21.94 5.34
CA LEU A 39 2.77 22.82 6.40
C LEU A 39 3.98 22.21 7.12
N ALA A 40 3.99 20.89 7.35
CA ALA A 40 5.16 20.20 7.91
C ALA A 40 6.37 20.27 6.96
N ALA A 41 6.16 20.18 5.64
CA ALA A 41 7.24 20.37 4.67
C ALA A 41 7.78 21.80 4.68
N VAL A 42 6.91 22.81 4.81
CA VAL A 42 7.32 24.22 4.96
C VAL A 42 8.12 24.40 6.25
N CYS A 43 7.69 23.79 7.36
CA CYS A 43 8.43 23.80 8.62
C CYS A 43 9.83 23.20 8.45
N ASN A 44 9.93 22.03 7.82
CA ASN A 44 11.22 21.37 7.57
C ASN A 44 12.15 22.23 6.70
N LEU A 45 11.61 22.88 5.67
CA LEU A 45 12.37 23.81 4.83
C LEU A 45 12.98 24.96 5.66
N HIS A 46 12.20 25.57 6.59
CA HIS A 46 12.72 26.63 7.47
C HIS A 46 13.85 26.13 8.35
N ILE A 47 13.68 24.96 8.98
CA ILE A 47 14.70 24.38 9.87
C ILE A 47 16.00 24.10 9.11
N ILE A 48 15.91 23.50 7.92
CA ILE A 48 17.09 23.22 7.07
C ILE A 48 17.77 24.52 6.63
N SER A 49 16.99 25.59 6.39
CA SER A 49 17.51 26.91 6.02
C SER A 49 18.00 27.73 7.21
N GLY A 50 18.09 27.16 8.43
CA GLY A 50 18.59 27.82 9.62
C GLY A 50 17.59 28.75 10.33
N TYR A 51 16.31 28.76 9.92
CA TYR A 51 15.25 29.53 10.57
C TYR A 51 14.58 28.74 11.68
N LYS A 52 13.89 29.46 12.59
CA LYS A 52 13.05 28.85 13.63
C LYS A 52 11.79 28.21 13.02
N ASP A 53 11.22 27.23 13.72
CA ASP A 53 9.95 26.61 13.34
C ASP A 53 8.85 27.68 13.16
N PRO A 54 8.34 27.88 11.93
CA PRO A 54 7.36 28.91 11.62
C PRO A 54 5.94 28.55 12.12
N LEU A 55 5.70 27.31 12.54
CA LEU A 55 4.39 26.84 13.02
C LEU A 55 4.24 26.99 14.53
N ARG A 56 5.35 27.20 15.26
CA ARG A 56 5.36 27.28 16.72
C ARG A 56 4.64 28.53 17.20
N GLY A 57 3.69 28.37 18.13
CA GLY A 57 2.98 29.50 18.75
C GLY A 57 1.88 30.16 17.88
N ARG A 58 1.59 29.65 16.69
CA ARG A 58 0.65 30.26 15.73
C ARG A 58 -0.80 29.92 16.06
N LEU A 59 -1.44 30.77 16.85
CA LEU A 59 -2.83 30.55 17.32
C LEU A 59 -3.87 30.75 16.22
N LEU A 60 -3.69 31.75 15.36
CA LEU A 60 -4.63 32.03 14.27
C LEU A 60 -4.58 30.92 13.22
N LEU A 61 -3.39 30.47 12.85
CA LEU A 61 -3.24 29.33 11.95
C LEU A 61 -3.95 28.08 12.49
N LYS A 62 -3.81 27.79 13.79
CA LYS A 62 -4.52 26.65 14.43
C LYS A 62 -6.04 26.81 14.34
N LYS A 63 -6.57 28.03 14.53
CA LYS A 63 -8.01 28.31 14.40
C LYS A 63 -8.48 28.12 12.97
N ILE A 64 -7.74 28.62 11.99
CA ILE A 64 -8.06 28.47 10.57
C ILE A 64 -8.05 26.99 10.16
N LEU A 65 -7.04 26.23 10.56
CA LEU A 65 -6.99 24.78 10.26
C LEU A 65 -8.18 24.03 10.87
N ARG A 66 -8.63 24.41 12.09
CA ARG A 66 -9.86 23.85 12.67
C ARG A 66 -11.11 24.24 11.87
N GLY A 67 -11.17 25.49 11.39
CA GLY A 67 -12.25 25.98 10.51
C GLY A 67 -12.30 25.18 9.19
N ILE A 68 -11.15 24.99 8.53
CA ILE A 68 -11.03 24.18 7.32
C ILE A 68 -11.51 22.74 7.58
N LEU A 69 -11.08 22.11 8.69
CA LEU A 69 -11.53 20.77 9.04
C LEU A 69 -13.05 20.68 9.23
N ARG A 70 -13.67 21.68 9.89
CA ARG A 70 -15.12 21.73 10.07
C ARG A 70 -15.85 21.91 8.74
N TYR A 71 -15.34 22.78 7.88
CA TYR A 71 -15.93 23.05 6.56
C TYR A 71 -15.84 21.85 5.62
N GLN A 72 -14.68 21.23 5.53
CA GLN A 72 -14.46 20.05 4.68
C GLN A 72 -15.12 18.77 5.23
N GLY A 73 -15.43 18.77 6.51
CA GLY A 73 -15.89 17.57 7.21
C GLY A 73 -14.78 16.53 7.37
N SER A 74 -15.14 15.43 7.97
CA SER A 74 -14.30 14.23 8.03
C SER A 74 -15.10 13.05 7.51
N PRO A 75 -15.17 12.85 6.19
CA PRO A 75 -15.79 11.65 5.65
C PRO A 75 -14.95 10.45 6.11
N ARG A 76 -15.29 9.89 7.26
CA ARG A 76 -14.73 8.63 7.73
C ARG A 76 -15.29 7.51 6.86
N ILE A 77 -14.71 7.32 5.68
CA ILE A 77 -14.90 6.06 4.97
C ILE A 77 -14.30 4.98 5.87
N ARG A 78 -15.15 4.28 6.61
CA ARG A 78 -14.72 3.15 7.44
C ARG A 78 -14.27 2.05 6.49
N ARG A 79 -12.96 1.94 6.33
CA ARG A 79 -12.38 0.81 5.60
C ARG A 79 -12.60 -0.43 6.44
N GLN A 80 -13.20 -1.45 5.85
CA GLN A 80 -13.34 -2.75 6.49
C GLN A 80 -12.03 -3.53 6.35
N PRO A 81 -11.59 -4.23 7.39
CA PRO A 81 -10.43 -5.10 7.31
C PRO A 81 -10.73 -6.31 6.42
N VAL A 82 -9.73 -6.78 5.70
CA VAL A 82 -9.78 -8.09 5.06
C VAL A 82 -9.67 -9.15 6.16
N THR A 83 -10.68 -10.01 6.27
CA THR A 83 -10.73 -11.11 7.24
C THR A 83 -10.60 -12.46 6.53
N PRO A 84 -10.33 -13.58 7.25
CA PRO A 84 -10.37 -14.92 6.67
C PRO A 84 -11.71 -15.23 5.98
N GLY A 85 -12.82 -14.78 6.56
CA GLY A 85 -14.16 -14.95 5.98
C GLY A 85 -14.31 -14.22 4.64
N VAL A 86 -13.78 -12.98 4.54
CA VAL A 86 -13.75 -12.24 3.28
C VAL A 86 -12.93 -12.96 2.23
N LEU A 87 -11.74 -13.46 2.58
CA LEU A 87 -10.91 -14.23 1.63
C LEU A 87 -11.64 -15.49 1.14
N LEU A 88 -12.29 -16.23 2.02
CA LEU A 88 -13.07 -17.41 1.63
C LEU A 88 -14.24 -17.04 0.70
N ALA A 89 -14.95 -15.96 0.99
CA ALA A 89 -16.08 -15.50 0.18
C ALA A 89 -15.68 -15.05 -1.24
N ILE A 90 -14.52 -14.40 -1.39
CA ILE A 90 -14.05 -13.93 -2.71
C ILE A 90 -13.36 -15.02 -3.54
N ARG A 91 -12.90 -16.11 -2.91
CA ARG A 91 -12.17 -17.18 -3.59
C ARG A 91 -12.90 -17.78 -4.80
N PRO A 92 -14.18 -18.23 -4.69
CA PRO A 92 -14.91 -18.78 -5.85
C PRO A 92 -15.14 -17.74 -6.94
N ILE A 93 -15.31 -16.47 -6.59
CA ILE A 93 -15.49 -15.38 -7.54
C ILE A 93 -14.21 -15.15 -8.33
N LEU A 94 -13.07 -15.06 -7.67
CA LEU A 94 -11.77 -14.93 -8.34
C LEU A 94 -11.48 -16.13 -9.24
N SER A 95 -11.82 -17.33 -8.79
CA SER A 95 -11.66 -18.56 -9.59
C SER A 95 -12.54 -18.58 -10.86
N SER A 96 -13.71 -17.93 -10.83
CA SER A 96 -14.58 -17.82 -12.02
C SER A 96 -14.15 -16.73 -13.00
N TRP A 97 -13.42 -15.71 -12.54
CA TRP A 97 -12.96 -14.59 -13.38
C TRP A 97 -11.59 -14.79 -14.02
N LEU A 98 -10.74 -15.53 -13.33
CA LEU A 98 -9.34 -15.68 -13.71
C LEU A 98 -9.09 -17.10 -14.27
N GLY A 99 -8.23 -17.18 -15.28
CA GLY A 99 -7.71 -18.46 -15.71
C GLY A 99 -6.91 -19.17 -14.61
N PRO A 100 -6.76 -20.52 -14.68
CA PRO A 100 -6.20 -21.31 -13.59
C PRO A 100 -4.83 -20.83 -13.07
N LYS A 101 -3.94 -20.38 -13.96
CA LYS A 101 -2.61 -19.88 -13.58
C LYS A 101 -2.70 -18.51 -12.89
N ASP A 102 -3.47 -17.57 -13.44
CA ASP A 102 -3.65 -16.24 -12.86
C ASP A 102 -4.39 -16.32 -11.53
N PHE A 103 -5.39 -17.20 -11.42
CA PHE A 103 -6.05 -17.48 -10.15
C PHE A 103 -5.06 -18.01 -9.11
N SER A 104 -4.23 -19.02 -9.48
CA SER A 104 -3.23 -19.57 -8.54
C SER A 104 -2.25 -18.51 -8.07
N MET A 105 -1.83 -17.62 -8.95
CA MET A 105 -0.93 -16.49 -8.65
C MET A 105 -1.58 -15.50 -7.69
N VAL A 106 -2.79 -15.02 -8.01
CA VAL A 106 -3.51 -14.04 -7.16
C VAL A 106 -3.84 -14.64 -5.80
N TRP A 107 -4.26 -15.90 -5.77
CA TRP A 107 -4.57 -16.59 -4.52
C TRP A 107 -3.34 -16.78 -3.63
N ALA A 108 -2.21 -17.16 -4.24
CA ALA A 108 -0.93 -17.24 -3.54
C ALA A 108 -0.51 -15.88 -2.97
N ALA A 109 -0.62 -14.82 -3.77
CA ALA A 109 -0.30 -13.47 -3.33
C ALA A 109 -1.19 -12.99 -2.15
N PHE A 110 -2.51 -13.23 -2.23
CA PHE A 110 -3.46 -12.80 -1.19
C PHE A 110 -3.29 -13.56 0.11
N THR A 111 -3.14 -14.88 0.04
CA THR A 111 -2.92 -15.71 1.24
C THR A 111 -1.55 -15.42 1.86
N LEU A 112 -0.51 -15.29 1.06
CA LEU A 112 0.81 -14.93 1.58
C LEU A 112 0.78 -13.55 2.25
N ALA A 113 0.24 -12.54 1.58
CA ALA A 113 0.16 -11.19 2.12
C ALA A 113 -0.63 -11.14 3.43
N PHE A 114 -1.73 -11.89 3.52
CA PHE A 114 -2.55 -11.93 4.71
C PHE A 114 -1.84 -12.60 5.90
N PHE A 115 -1.24 -13.78 5.71
CA PHE A 115 -0.64 -14.54 6.80
C PHE A 115 0.79 -14.13 7.16
N ALA A 116 1.51 -13.51 6.23
CA ALA A 116 2.81 -12.90 6.50
C ALA A 116 2.72 -11.41 6.86
N PHE A 117 1.50 -10.85 6.98
CA PHE A 117 1.25 -9.44 7.30
C PHE A 117 1.97 -8.45 6.37
N LEU A 118 2.07 -8.81 5.08
CA LEU A 118 2.78 -7.99 4.12
C LEU A 118 2.04 -6.70 3.81
N ARG A 119 2.78 -5.59 3.74
CA ARG A 119 2.26 -4.35 3.17
C ARG A 119 2.05 -4.52 1.67
N CYS A 120 1.07 -3.84 1.11
CA CYS A 120 0.77 -3.93 -0.32
C CYS A 120 2.02 -3.69 -1.20
N SER A 121 2.87 -2.74 -0.82
CA SER A 121 4.12 -2.44 -1.54
C SER A 121 5.20 -3.53 -1.44
N GLU A 122 5.07 -4.49 -0.52
CA GLU A 122 6.06 -5.55 -0.32
C GLU A 122 5.81 -6.75 -1.25
N PHE A 123 4.58 -6.94 -1.72
CA PHE A 123 4.24 -8.03 -2.65
C PHE A 123 3.68 -7.56 -4.01
N THR A 124 3.52 -6.25 -4.21
CA THR A 124 3.09 -5.68 -5.49
C THR A 124 4.20 -4.87 -6.14
N TYR A 125 4.06 -4.62 -7.43
CA TYR A 125 5.07 -3.92 -8.23
C TYR A 125 4.52 -2.60 -8.74
N PRO A 126 5.32 -1.52 -8.78
CA PRO A 126 4.86 -0.23 -9.28
C PRO A 126 4.58 -0.23 -10.79
N GLY A 127 5.22 -1.11 -11.54
CA GLY A 127 5.06 -1.28 -12.98
C GLY A 127 6.27 -2.01 -13.59
N VAL A 128 6.18 -2.36 -14.86
CA VAL A 128 7.22 -3.12 -15.57
C VAL A 128 8.55 -2.37 -15.60
N HIS A 129 8.51 -1.06 -15.84
CA HIS A 129 9.71 -0.22 -15.92
C HIS A 129 10.33 0.14 -14.56
N SER A 130 9.62 -0.08 -13.47
CA SER A 130 10.08 0.27 -12.12
C SER A 130 10.40 -0.94 -11.25
N PHE A 131 10.45 -2.13 -11.86
CA PHE A 131 10.85 -3.34 -11.15
C PHE A 131 12.35 -3.34 -10.87
N SER A 132 12.72 -3.73 -9.65
CA SER A 132 14.10 -3.95 -9.25
C SER A 132 14.17 -5.15 -8.30
N SER A 133 14.96 -6.15 -8.66
CA SER A 133 15.20 -7.35 -7.84
C SER A 133 15.81 -7.02 -6.47
N LYS A 134 16.46 -5.86 -6.33
CA LYS A 134 17.04 -5.39 -5.06
C LYS A 134 15.97 -4.95 -4.04
N PHE A 135 14.76 -4.62 -4.50
CA PHE A 135 13.72 -4.04 -3.64
C PHE A 135 12.40 -4.80 -3.69
N ASN A 136 12.15 -5.48 -4.79
CA ASN A 136 10.89 -6.16 -5.02
C ASN A 136 11.01 -7.66 -4.78
N LEU A 137 9.91 -8.26 -4.37
CA LEU A 137 9.82 -9.69 -4.13
C LEU A 137 10.00 -10.47 -5.45
N THR A 138 10.98 -11.36 -5.47
CA THR A 138 11.28 -12.22 -6.62
C THR A 138 11.02 -13.69 -6.26
N LYS A 139 11.09 -14.56 -7.25
CA LYS A 139 10.98 -16.00 -7.05
C LYS A 139 12.02 -16.53 -6.06
N GLU A 140 13.23 -16.01 -6.13
CA GLU A 140 14.38 -16.40 -5.30
C GLU A 140 14.20 -16.01 -3.84
N CYS A 141 13.30 -15.06 -3.56
CA CYS A 141 12.95 -14.66 -2.19
C CYS A 141 12.08 -15.71 -1.46
N VAL A 142 11.62 -16.76 -2.14
CA VAL A 142 10.74 -17.77 -1.55
C VAL A 142 11.41 -19.14 -1.57
N THR A 143 11.64 -19.70 -0.39
CA THR A 143 12.20 -21.04 -0.20
C THR A 143 11.15 -21.95 0.44
N PHE A 144 10.93 -23.12 -0.16
CA PHE A 144 10.06 -24.17 0.39
C PHE A 144 10.85 -25.11 1.28
N CYS A 145 10.43 -25.30 2.50
CA CYS A 145 11.09 -26.17 3.46
C CYS A 145 10.18 -27.34 3.87
N PRO A 146 10.65 -28.60 3.79
CA PRO A 146 11.95 -29.04 3.30
C PRO A 146 12.13 -28.96 1.79
N SER A 147 11.04 -29.04 0.99
CA SER A 147 11.10 -28.99 -0.48
C SER A 147 9.79 -28.50 -1.07
N LEU A 148 9.78 -28.15 -2.37
CA LEU A 148 8.56 -27.80 -3.11
C LEU A 148 7.58 -28.99 -3.20
N ALA A 149 8.06 -30.24 -3.21
CA ALA A 149 7.21 -31.42 -3.33
C ALA A 149 6.34 -31.61 -2.07
N CYS A 150 6.90 -31.39 -0.88
CA CYS A 150 6.21 -31.57 0.39
C CYS A 150 6.54 -30.43 1.38
N PRO A 151 6.10 -29.19 1.11
CA PRO A 151 6.46 -28.04 1.93
C PRO A 151 5.66 -28.03 3.23
N GLN A 152 6.37 -27.86 4.37
CA GLN A 152 5.76 -27.64 5.68
C GLN A 152 5.76 -26.16 6.07
N ARG A 153 6.68 -25.38 5.48
CA ARG A 153 6.79 -23.94 5.69
C ARG A 153 7.42 -23.26 4.49
N LEU A 154 7.18 -21.97 4.39
CA LEU A 154 7.90 -21.07 3.49
C LEU A 154 8.85 -20.20 4.30
N LEU A 155 10.05 -19.99 3.77
CA LEU A 155 10.92 -18.89 4.17
C LEU A 155 10.79 -17.82 3.09
N VAL A 156 10.36 -16.63 3.47
CA VAL A 156 10.16 -15.50 2.57
C VAL A 156 11.08 -14.37 2.99
N THR A 157 12.01 -14.00 2.13
CA THR A 157 12.97 -12.92 2.38
C THR A 157 12.49 -11.63 1.73
N LEU A 158 12.14 -10.64 2.55
CA LEU A 158 11.83 -9.29 2.09
C LEU A 158 13.12 -8.49 1.98
N MET A 159 13.46 -8.06 0.78
CA MET A 159 14.70 -7.30 0.52
C MET A 159 14.67 -5.88 1.05
N SER A 160 13.48 -5.31 1.26
CA SER A 160 13.28 -3.96 1.76
C SER A 160 11.89 -3.80 2.36
N SER A 161 11.78 -3.04 3.43
CA SER A 161 10.49 -2.62 3.98
C SER A 161 10.49 -1.11 4.29
N LYS A 162 9.29 -0.53 4.45
CA LYS A 162 9.15 0.92 4.71
C LYS A 162 9.87 1.37 5.99
N THR A 163 10.03 0.49 6.96
CA THR A 163 10.64 0.79 8.26
C THR A 163 12.11 0.34 8.35
N ASP A 164 12.60 -0.33 7.31
CA ASP A 164 13.99 -0.78 7.22
C ASP A 164 14.84 0.30 6.54
N SER A 165 15.27 1.28 7.32
CA SER A 165 16.08 2.41 6.84
C SER A 165 17.46 1.98 6.35
N PHE A 166 17.98 0.87 6.85
CA PHE A 166 19.30 0.33 6.50
C PHE A 166 19.26 -0.74 5.41
N ARG A 167 18.03 -1.13 4.97
CA ARG A 167 17.83 -2.18 3.94
C ARG A 167 18.53 -3.50 4.30
N ALA A 168 18.46 -3.87 5.57
CA ALA A 168 19.03 -5.11 6.07
C ALA A 168 18.24 -6.35 5.60
N GLY A 169 17.01 -6.12 5.13
CA GLY A 169 16.07 -7.17 4.76
C GLY A 169 15.48 -7.90 5.97
N GLN A 170 14.45 -8.68 5.74
CA GLN A 170 13.81 -9.46 6.80
C GLN A 170 13.31 -10.80 6.24
N SER A 171 13.65 -11.88 6.95
CA SER A 171 13.13 -13.21 6.64
C SER A 171 11.92 -13.55 7.51
N LEU A 172 10.85 -14.00 6.87
CA LEU A 172 9.60 -14.39 7.49
C LEU A 172 9.40 -15.90 7.31
N ILE A 173 8.95 -16.58 8.36
CA ILE A 173 8.59 -17.99 8.31
C ILE A 173 7.08 -18.11 8.34
N VAL A 174 6.52 -18.76 7.32
CA VAL A 174 5.09 -19.01 7.20
C VAL A 174 4.83 -20.51 7.22
N ALA A 175 4.18 -21.00 8.27
CA ALA A 175 3.92 -22.42 8.45
C ALA A 175 2.72 -22.89 7.64
N ARG A 176 2.73 -24.19 7.26
CA ARG A 176 1.60 -24.87 6.65
C ARG A 176 0.45 -25.02 7.65
N ARG A 177 -0.77 -24.94 7.14
CA ARG A 177 -1.98 -25.11 7.94
C ARG A 177 -3.03 -25.91 7.16
N PRO A 178 -3.87 -26.71 7.83
CA PRO A 178 -4.94 -27.47 7.18
C PRO A 178 -6.15 -26.55 6.86
N SER A 179 -6.04 -25.74 5.82
CA SER A 179 -7.09 -24.78 5.46
C SER A 179 -7.00 -24.41 3.98
N LEU A 180 -8.13 -24.08 3.36
CA LEU A 180 -8.18 -23.48 2.02
C LEU A 180 -7.42 -22.13 1.92
N LEU A 181 -7.18 -21.51 3.06
CA LEU A 181 -6.41 -20.27 3.18
C LEU A 181 -4.91 -20.55 3.46
N CYS A 182 -4.42 -21.78 3.28
CA CYS A 182 -3.03 -22.09 3.55
C CYS A 182 -2.09 -21.40 2.54
N PRO A 183 -1.26 -20.44 2.98
CA PRO A 183 -0.34 -19.75 2.07
C PRO A 183 0.73 -20.68 1.49
N VAL A 184 1.16 -21.70 2.26
CA VAL A 184 2.13 -22.70 1.78
C VAL A 184 1.55 -23.52 0.65
N SER A 185 0.31 -24.00 0.80
CA SER A 185 -0.38 -24.79 -0.25
C SER A 185 -0.69 -23.92 -1.47
N ALA A 186 -1.11 -22.68 -1.28
CA ALA A 186 -1.38 -21.75 -2.37
C ALA A 186 -0.11 -21.42 -3.17
N MET A 187 1.00 -21.14 -2.48
CA MET A 187 2.31 -20.90 -3.12
C MET A 187 2.83 -22.15 -3.83
N GLN A 188 2.68 -23.33 -3.23
CA GLN A 188 3.05 -24.60 -3.86
C GLN A 188 2.27 -24.79 -5.17
N GLN A 189 0.95 -24.61 -5.13
CA GLN A 189 0.10 -24.74 -6.33
C GLN A 189 0.51 -23.72 -7.41
N TYR A 190 0.78 -22.50 -7.04
CA TYR A 190 1.26 -21.47 -7.97
C TYR A 190 2.59 -21.88 -8.63
N PHE A 191 3.57 -22.34 -7.86
CA PHE A 191 4.88 -22.75 -8.38
C PHE A 191 4.81 -23.96 -9.29
N LEU A 192 3.95 -24.93 -8.99
CA LEU A 192 3.75 -26.13 -9.81
C LEU A 192 3.01 -25.81 -11.12
N LEU A 193 1.97 -24.95 -11.06
CA LEU A 193 1.10 -24.67 -12.19
C LEU A 193 1.66 -23.60 -13.12
N ALA A 194 2.13 -22.49 -12.58
CA ALA A 194 2.61 -21.35 -13.37
C ALA A 194 4.11 -21.40 -13.64
N LYS A 195 4.88 -22.13 -12.83
CA LYS A 195 6.36 -22.26 -12.95
C LYS A 195 7.02 -20.89 -13.09
N PRO A 196 6.91 -20.01 -12.06
CA PRO A 196 7.38 -18.64 -12.17
C PRO A 196 8.85 -18.58 -12.58
N ARG A 197 9.14 -17.66 -13.51
CA ARG A 197 10.49 -17.43 -14.04
C ARG A 197 11.29 -16.57 -13.07
N SER A 198 12.59 -16.42 -13.31
CA SER A 198 13.39 -15.41 -12.61
C SER A 198 12.82 -14.00 -12.88
N GLY A 199 12.79 -13.16 -11.84
CA GLY A 199 12.17 -11.84 -11.91
C GLY A 199 11.03 -11.68 -10.91
N PRO A 200 10.01 -10.85 -11.19
CA PRO A 200 8.88 -10.63 -10.28
C PRO A 200 8.20 -11.92 -9.88
N LEU A 201 7.95 -12.10 -8.59
CA LEU A 201 7.29 -13.32 -8.09
C LEU A 201 5.87 -13.45 -8.65
N PHE A 202 5.11 -12.35 -8.68
CA PHE A 202 3.70 -12.34 -9.07
C PHE A 202 3.49 -11.58 -10.37
N TYR A 203 3.14 -12.30 -11.43
CA TYR A 203 2.82 -11.72 -12.75
C TYR A 203 1.72 -12.53 -13.44
N PHE A 204 0.90 -11.85 -14.23
CA PHE A 204 -0.17 -12.45 -15.02
C PHE A 204 0.38 -13.14 -16.28
N GLN A 205 -0.38 -14.10 -16.80
CA GLN A 205 -0.02 -14.77 -18.06
C GLN A 205 0.11 -13.78 -19.24
N SER A 206 -0.62 -12.69 -19.21
CA SER A 206 -0.50 -11.59 -20.18
C SER A 206 0.82 -10.82 -20.12
N GLY A 207 1.71 -11.13 -19.15
CA GLY A 207 2.99 -10.46 -18.94
C GLY A 207 2.93 -9.24 -18.01
N GLY A 208 1.73 -8.82 -17.59
CA GLY A 208 1.57 -7.73 -16.62
C GLY A 208 1.93 -8.15 -15.20
N TYR A 209 2.54 -7.24 -14.43
CA TYR A 209 2.86 -7.51 -13.02
C TYR A 209 1.66 -7.29 -12.11
N LEU A 210 1.63 -7.97 -10.97
CA LEU A 210 0.62 -7.73 -9.94
C LEU A 210 0.88 -6.35 -9.30
N THR A 211 0.14 -5.36 -9.73
CA THR A 211 0.25 -3.99 -9.22
C THR A 211 -0.68 -3.75 -8.04
N ARG A 212 -0.44 -2.67 -7.29
CA ARG A 212 -1.36 -2.22 -6.24
C ARG A 212 -2.76 -1.95 -6.78
N SER A 213 -2.87 -1.37 -7.97
CA SER A 213 -4.16 -1.12 -8.62
C SER A 213 -4.88 -2.42 -8.95
N SER A 214 -4.17 -3.43 -9.46
CA SER A 214 -4.74 -4.77 -9.73
C SER A 214 -5.26 -5.42 -8.45
N VAL A 215 -4.50 -5.38 -7.36
CA VAL A 215 -4.93 -5.91 -6.05
C VAL A 215 -6.18 -5.19 -5.55
N THR A 216 -6.18 -3.85 -5.59
CA THR A 216 -7.33 -3.04 -5.13
C THR A 216 -8.58 -3.34 -5.98
N HIS A 217 -8.43 -3.42 -7.29
CA HIS A 217 -9.53 -3.72 -8.21
C HIS A 217 -10.09 -5.14 -7.96
N LEU A 218 -9.23 -6.15 -7.90
CA LEU A 218 -9.66 -7.54 -7.67
C LEU A 218 -10.36 -7.69 -6.32
N LEU A 219 -9.82 -7.13 -5.24
CA LEU A 219 -10.45 -7.16 -3.92
C LEU A 219 -11.80 -6.43 -3.92
N HIS A 220 -11.83 -5.19 -4.42
CA HIS A 220 -13.06 -4.40 -4.42
C HIS A 220 -14.17 -5.06 -5.25
N ALA A 221 -13.88 -5.43 -6.49
CA ALA A 221 -14.85 -6.04 -7.40
C ALA A 221 -15.37 -7.38 -6.87
N SER A 222 -14.47 -8.25 -6.34
CA SER A 222 -14.88 -9.54 -5.78
C SER A 222 -15.67 -9.40 -4.48
N CYS A 223 -15.30 -8.46 -3.59
CA CYS A 223 -16.09 -8.17 -2.39
C CYS A 223 -17.49 -7.65 -2.72
N MET A 224 -17.62 -6.72 -3.69
CA MET A 224 -18.91 -6.22 -4.12
C MET A 224 -19.79 -7.32 -4.71
N ARG A 225 -19.20 -8.28 -5.42
CA ARG A 225 -19.93 -9.44 -5.95
C ARG A 225 -20.36 -10.39 -4.83
N ALA A 226 -19.46 -10.67 -3.87
CA ALA A 226 -19.77 -11.53 -2.72
C ALA A 226 -20.95 -10.97 -1.91
N LEU A 227 -20.96 -9.66 -1.63
CA LEU A 227 -22.05 -9.00 -0.90
C LEU A 227 -23.39 -9.09 -1.64
N ARG A 228 -23.42 -9.01 -2.97
CA ARG A 228 -24.64 -9.19 -3.76
C ARG A 228 -25.18 -10.61 -3.67
N VAL A 229 -24.30 -11.61 -3.68
CA VAL A 229 -24.72 -13.01 -3.57
C VAL A 229 -25.34 -13.30 -2.20
N THR A 230 -24.79 -12.75 -1.12
CA THR A 230 -25.32 -12.92 0.25
C THR A 230 -26.59 -12.12 0.54
N ALA A 231 -26.89 -11.07 -0.24
CA ALA A 231 -28.12 -10.28 -0.08
C ALA A 231 -29.35 -10.92 -0.76
N PHE A 232 -29.15 -11.96 -1.58
CA PHE A 232 -30.21 -12.69 -2.28
C PHE A 232 -30.36 -14.15 -1.84
N ALA A 233 -29.62 -14.57 -0.83
CA ALA A 233 -29.71 -15.89 -0.18
C ALA A 233 -30.33 -15.75 1.21
#